data_6ab56feb98df0b7238aa81dc7245c106
#
_entry.id   6ab56feb98df0b7238aa81dc7245c106
#
_cell.length_a   1.000
_cell.length_b   1.000
_cell.length_c   1.000
_cell.angle_alpha   90.00
_cell.angle_beta   90.00
_cell.angle_gamma   90.00
#
_symmetry.space_group_name_H-M   'P 1'
#
loop_
_entity.id
_entity.type
_entity.pdbx_description
1 polymer ?
#
loop_
_entity_poly.entity_id
_entity_poly.type
_entity_poly.pdbx_seq_one_letter_code
_entity_poly.pdbx_strand_id
1 'polypeptide(L)'
;MSVSNVSLPDPAPARETPADAPRVQPARKTFATYCLVLALVPVIAVTASFFIARSDWYLRHQRNSYLAISDFPFTLRNQRCDVLVFGDSSALTGISPPVITTATGLPTCNIAQPNTALALAGTLALDSYLADNPHPKFLVLQFTAPDFSGPEPHAQLNEEGALQLLRHKPGAATFKLFATHPLETLQFSEYILQTALVDRDWRGATYQRAWQSIQSTHGLLTAPGAGLQNCQSDIEKKEPDPAWISSLRSKYETTGARVLIYVAPYPACDPSHGYYAQRLAELTDNSIERYDIGLFSEKNHFTLEGARKNSLHIADDIARNGFAAAASQTKRDE
;
A
#
# COMPACT_ATOMS: atom_id res chain seq x y z
N MET A 1 -106.14 4.72 -31.16
CA MET A 1 -104.90 4.07 -30.94
C MET A 1 -103.94 4.49 -32.07
N SER A 2 -103.07 5.43 -31.74
CA SER A 2 -102.17 6.01 -32.70
C SER A 2 -100.82 5.33 -32.54
N VAL A 3 -100.30 4.67 -33.63
CA VAL A 3 -99.02 3.99 -33.61
C VAL A 3 -97.97 4.98 -34.07
N SER A 4 -97.10 5.38 -33.12
CA SER A 4 -95.93 6.25 -33.46
C SER A 4 -94.88 5.46 -34.15
N ASN A 5 -94.52 5.90 -35.33
CA ASN A 5 -93.32 5.34 -36.06
C ASN A 5 -92.08 5.87 -35.35
N VAL A 6 -91.28 4.94 -34.85
CA VAL A 6 -89.93 5.23 -34.35
C VAL A 6 -88.98 5.08 -35.53
N SER A 7 -88.40 6.20 -35.96
CA SER A 7 -87.29 6.25 -36.92
C SER A 7 -86.00 5.74 -36.28
N LEU A 8 -85.38 4.74 -36.87
CA LEU A 8 -84.05 4.28 -36.50
C LEU A 8 -82.98 5.33 -36.88
N PRO A 9 -82.02 5.58 -36.03
CA PRO A 9 -80.92 6.48 -36.34
C PRO A 9 -80.01 5.93 -37.42
N ASP A 10 -79.51 6.82 -38.27
CA ASP A 10 -78.56 6.53 -39.32
C ASP A 10 -77.30 5.86 -38.78
N PRO A 11 -76.68 4.90 -39.55
CA PRO A 11 -75.43 4.28 -39.16
C PRO A 11 -74.29 5.32 -39.13
N ALA A 12 -73.59 5.39 -37.98
CA ALA A 12 -72.44 6.28 -37.83
C ALA A 12 -71.40 6.07 -38.92
N PRO A 13 -70.76 7.10 -39.39
CA PRO A 13 -69.74 6.99 -40.42
C PRO A 13 -68.58 6.10 -39.94
N ALA A 14 -68.15 5.21 -40.83
CA ALA A 14 -67.02 4.33 -40.55
C ALA A 14 -65.80 5.13 -40.10
N ARG A 15 -65.34 4.86 -38.90
CA ARG A 15 -64.06 5.42 -38.41
C ARG A 15 -62.97 4.98 -39.38
N GLU A 16 -62.41 5.92 -40.12
CA GLU A 16 -61.19 5.75 -40.87
C GLU A 16 -60.08 5.31 -39.89
N THR A 17 -59.61 4.11 -40.05
CA THR A 17 -58.44 3.60 -39.36
C THR A 17 -57.28 4.51 -39.68
N PRO A 18 -56.57 5.12 -38.67
CA PRO A 18 -55.44 5.96 -38.97
C PRO A 18 -54.44 5.17 -39.81
N ALA A 19 -54.09 5.74 -40.98
CA ALA A 19 -53.07 5.18 -41.86
C ALA A 19 -51.85 4.81 -41.04
N ASP A 20 -51.32 3.61 -41.23
CA ASP A 20 -50.14 3.05 -40.56
C ASP A 20 -49.05 4.11 -40.42
N ALA A 21 -48.86 4.61 -39.21
CA ALA A 21 -47.72 5.42 -38.89
C ALA A 21 -46.43 4.62 -39.28
N PRO A 22 -45.52 5.18 -40.04
CA PRO A 22 -44.35 4.47 -40.47
C PRO A 22 -43.63 3.91 -39.23
N ARG A 23 -43.60 2.59 -39.08
CA ARG A 23 -42.81 1.92 -38.09
C ARG A 23 -41.36 2.30 -38.35
N VAL A 24 -40.87 3.27 -37.56
CA VAL A 24 -39.45 3.61 -37.51
C VAL A 24 -38.73 2.39 -36.90
N GLN A 25 -38.33 1.46 -37.78
CA GLN A 25 -37.41 0.42 -37.36
C GLN A 25 -36.12 1.13 -36.92
N PRO A 26 -35.70 1.07 -35.64
CA PRO A 26 -34.40 1.57 -35.29
C PRO A 26 -33.39 0.80 -36.12
N ALA A 27 -32.72 1.52 -37.01
CA ALA A 27 -31.80 0.88 -37.93
C ALA A 27 -30.83 0.03 -37.11
N ARG A 28 -30.61 -1.23 -37.48
CA ARG A 28 -29.65 -2.17 -36.85
C ARG A 28 -28.29 -1.52 -36.63
N LYS A 29 -27.90 -0.57 -37.49
CA LYS A 29 -26.71 0.26 -37.40
C LYS A 29 -26.71 1.14 -36.13
N THR A 30 -27.83 1.75 -35.75
CA THR A 30 -27.94 2.61 -34.57
C THR A 30 -27.78 1.80 -33.28
N PHE A 31 -28.35 0.61 -33.20
CA PHE A 31 -28.20 -0.28 -32.06
C PHE A 31 -26.75 -0.80 -31.92
N ALA A 32 -26.14 -1.23 -33.02
CA ALA A 32 -24.74 -1.67 -33.02
C ALA A 32 -23.78 -0.53 -32.61
N THR A 33 -24.02 0.66 -33.11
CA THR A 33 -23.24 1.87 -32.72
C THR A 33 -23.41 2.18 -31.22
N TYR A 34 -24.62 2.10 -30.70
CA TYR A 34 -24.87 2.29 -29.27
C TYR A 34 -24.13 1.26 -28.39
N CYS A 35 -24.22 -0.03 -28.76
CA CYS A 35 -23.48 -1.09 -28.06
C CYS A 35 -21.96 -0.90 -28.13
N LEU A 36 -21.45 -0.46 -29.28
CA LEU A 36 -20.02 -0.16 -29.45
C LEU A 36 -19.58 1.02 -28.55
N VAL A 37 -20.33 2.10 -28.53
CA VAL A 37 -20.04 3.27 -27.66
C VAL A 37 -20.10 2.84 -26.20
N LEU A 38 -21.10 2.08 -25.79
CA LEU A 38 -21.23 1.59 -24.42
C LEU A 38 -20.06 0.69 -24.00
N ALA A 39 -19.54 -0.15 -24.91
CA ALA A 39 -18.38 -0.98 -24.67
C ALA A 39 -17.06 -0.22 -24.65
N LEU A 40 -16.96 0.90 -25.40
CA LEU A 40 -15.76 1.71 -25.46
C LEU A 40 -15.58 2.60 -24.21
N VAL A 41 -16.66 3.03 -23.56
CA VAL A 41 -16.60 3.90 -22.38
C VAL A 41 -15.71 3.32 -21.26
N PRO A 42 -15.90 2.07 -20.79
CA PRO A 42 -15.04 1.49 -19.76
C PRO A 42 -13.59 1.34 -20.24
N VAL A 43 -13.36 1.00 -21.51
CA VAL A 43 -12.00 0.89 -22.07
C VAL A 43 -11.28 2.24 -22.04
N ILE A 44 -11.98 3.32 -22.45
CA ILE A 44 -11.43 4.67 -22.42
C ILE A 44 -11.19 5.09 -20.97
N ALA A 45 -12.13 4.83 -20.06
CA ALA A 45 -12.00 5.18 -18.64
C ALA A 45 -10.79 4.47 -18.00
N VAL A 46 -10.64 3.17 -18.20
CA VAL A 46 -9.48 2.40 -17.70
C VAL A 46 -8.17 2.91 -18.29
N THR A 47 -8.14 3.13 -19.60
CA THR A 47 -6.94 3.65 -20.27
C THR A 47 -6.55 5.04 -19.74
N ALA A 48 -7.52 5.95 -19.65
CA ALA A 48 -7.30 7.30 -19.12
C ALA A 48 -6.83 7.24 -17.65
N SER A 49 -7.45 6.41 -16.81
CA SER A 49 -7.06 6.26 -15.41
C SER A 49 -5.61 5.76 -15.27
N PHE A 50 -5.16 4.83 -16.12
CA PHE A 50 -3.77 4.34 -16.10
C PHE A 50 -2.76 5.43 -16.48
N PHE A 51 -3.07 6.28 -17.46
CA PHE A 51 -2.22 7.42 -17.78
C PHE A 51 -2.21 8.46 -16.65
N ILE A 52 -3.36 8.76 -16.07
CA ILE A 52 -3.48 9.68 -14.93
C ILE A 52 -2.69 9.14 -13.74
N ALA A 53 -2.90 7.89 -13.36
CA ALA A 53 -2.25 7.22 -12.23
C ALA A 53 -0.71 7.25 -12.32
N ARG A 54 -0.16 7.19 -13.54
CA ARG A 54 1.29 7.25 -13.78
C ARG A 54 1.86 8.65 -13.75
N SER A 55 1.04 9.67 -13.76
CA SER A 55 1.51 11.05 -13.81
C SER A 55 1.94 11.56 -12.44
N ASP A 56 3.02 12.34 -12.40
CA ASP A 56 3.43 13.05 -11.19
C ASP A 56 2.41 14.11 -10.78
N TRP A 57 1.65 14.60 -11.75
CA TRP A 57 0.56 15.53 -11.45
C TRP A 57 -0.47 14.87 -10.54
N TYR A 58 -0.90 13.63 -10.84
CA TYR A 58 -1.85 12.89 -10.02
C TYR A 58 -1.32 12.70 -8.60
N LEU A 59 -0.09 12.19 -8.47
CA LEU A 59 0.54 11.96 -7.18
C LEU A 59 0.59 13.22 -6.30
N ARG A 60 0.95 14.36 -6.90
CA ARG A 60 1.08 15.63 -6.17
C ARG A 60 -0.25 16.26 -5.76
N HIS A 61 -1.36 15.89 -6.38
CA HIS A 61 -2.67 16.46 -6.10
C HIS A 61 -3.61 15.51 -5.35
N GLN A 62 -3.06 14.42 -4.81
CA GLN A 62 -3.81 13.50 -3.97
C GLN A 62 -4.05 14.04 -2.57
N ARG A 63 -5.20 13.68 -1.99
CA ARG A 63 -5.49 13.88 -0.56
C ARG A 63 -4.97 12.73 0.30
N ASN A 64 -4.67 11.58 -0.29
CA ASN A 64 -4.10 10.44 0.40
C ASN A 64 -2.57 10.63 0.54
N SER A 65 -2.12 10.97 1.76
CA SER A 65 -0.70 11.15 2.06
C SER A 65 0.12 9.86 1.91
N TYR A 66 -0.52 8.69 2.06
CA TYR A 66 0.16 7.40 1.93
C TYR A 66 0.69 7.14 0.52
N LEU A 67 0.08 7.74 -0.51
CA LEU A 67 0.62 7.63 -1.87
C LEU A 67 1.96 8.33 -2.05
N ALA A 68 2.13 9.51 -1.43
CA ALA A 68 3.43 10.19 -1.41
C ALA A 68 4.49 9.38 -0.67
N ILE A 69 4.09 8.76 0.44
CA ILE A 69 4.93 7.91 1.26
C ILE A 69 5.36 6.67 0.50
N SER A 70 4.43 6.01 -0.16
CA SER A 70 4.69 4.82 -0.96
C SER A 70 5.60 5.08 -2.16
N ASP A 71 5.60 6.30 -2.71
CA ASP A 71 6.45 6.70 -3.83
C ASP A 71 7.87 7.13 -3.40
N PHE A 72 8.05 7.51 -2.13
CA PHE A 72 9.31 8.03 -1.60
C PHE A 72 10.54 7.14 -1.88
N PRO A 73 10.53 5.81 -1.65
CA PRO A 73 11.68 4.96 -1.89
C PRO A 73 12.19 5.01 -3.33
N PHE A 74 11.29 5.18 -4.29
CA PHE A 74 11.61 5.20 -5.72
C PHE A 74 12.23 6.51 -6.19
N THR A 75 12.22 7.55 -5.34
CA THR A 75 12.87 8.82 -5.62
C THR A 75 14.32 8.88 -5.13
N LEU A 76 14.70 7.95 -4.27
CA LEU A 76 16.06 7.86 -3.74
C LEU A 76 17.01 7.32 -4.81
N ARG A 77 17.97 8.15 -5.22
CA ARG A 77 18.98 7.80 -6.21
C ARG A 77 20.35 8.17 -5.70
N ASN A 78 21.32 7.24 -5.84
CA ASN A 78 22.69 7.41 -5.35
C ASN A 78 22.74 7.80 -3.85
N GLN A 79 21.72 7.39 -3.09
CA GLN A 79 21.61 7.66 -1.67
C GLN A 79 22.33 6.57 -0.89
N ARG A 80 23.38 6.93 -0.17
CA ARG A 80 24.09 6.00 0.70
C ARG A 80 23.42 5.93 2.07
N CYS A 81 22.81 4.78 2.36
CA CYS A 81 22.31 4.43 3.69
C CYS A 81 23.04 3.18 4.16
N ASP A 82 23.91 3.31 5.16
CA ASP A 82 24.64 2.16 5.71
C ASP A 82 23.69 1.23 6.51
N VAL A 83 22.61 1.78 7.05
CA VAL A 83 21.45 1.06 7.60
C VAL A 83 20.23 1.37 6.76
N LEU A 84 19.63 0.36 6.17
CA LEU A 84 18.37 0.49 5.42
C LEU A 84 17.27 -0.23 6.16
N VAL A 85 16.20 0.49 6.46
CA VAL A 85 14.99 -0.05 7.09
C VAL A 85 13.93 -0.28 6.04
N PHE A 86 13.33 -1.46 6.05
CA PHE A 86 12.16 -1.82 5.25
C PHE A 86 11.18 -2.62 6.09
N GLY A 87 9.91 -2.57 5.74
CA GLY A 87 8.84 -3.30 6.43
C GLY A 87 7.47 -2.70 6.16
N ASP A 88 6.56 -2.99 7.05
CA ASP A 88 5.19 -2.49 7.01
C ASP A 88 5.02 -1.12 7.69
N SER A 89 3.78 -0.73 7.96
CA SER A 89 3.46 0.54 8.62
C SER A 89 4.01 0.65 10.05
N SER A 90 4.28 -0.48 10.72
CA SER A 90 4.91 -0.47 12.04
C SER A 90 6.38 -0.03 11.97
N ALA A 91 7.10 -0.43 10.92
CA ALA A 91 8.45 0.06 10.65
C ALA A 91 8.43 1.52 10.20
N LEU A 92 7.45 1.88 9.34
CA LEU A 92 7.28 3.24 8.83
C LEU A 92 7.06 4.26 9.95
N THR A 93 6.28 3.91 10.98
CA THR A 93 5.99 4.78 12.13
C THR A 93 6.86 4.51 13.35
N GLY A 94 7.52 3.36 13.40
CA GLY A 94 8.22 2.86 14.59
C GLY A 94 9.74 2.93 14.54
N ILE A 95 10.35 3.29 13.40
CA ILE A 95 11.80 3.35 13.30
C ILE A 95 12.24 4.73 12.80
N SER A 96 12.97 5.44 13.65
CA SER A 96 13.47 6.79 13.39
C SER A 96 14.92 6.74 12.90
N PRO A 97 15.18 6.99 11.60
CA PRO A 97 16.54 7.03 11.06
C PRO A 97 17.47 8.01 11.78
N PRO A 98 17.07 9.24 12.13
CA PRO A 98 17.94 10.15 12.88
C PRO A 98 18.41 9.59 14.23
N VAL A 99 17.56 8.84 14.93
CA VAL A 99 17.92 8.21 16.21
C VAL A 99 18.97 7.12 16.00
N ILE A 100 18.79 6.23 15.03
CA ILE A 100 19.77 5.19 14.72
C ILE A 100 21.08 5.81 14.25
N THR A 101 21.02 6.78 13.34
CA THR A 101 22.22 7.48 12.85
C THR A 101 23.01 8.11 13.99
N THR A 102 22.33 8.77 14.94
CA THR A 102 22.98 9.41 16.09
C THR A 102 23.61 8.37 17.02
N ALA A 103 22.95 7.26 17.26
CA ALA A 103 23.41 6.22 18.19
C ALA A 103 24.55 5.36 17.61
N THR A 104 24.55 5.10 16.29
CA THR A 104 25.49 4.19 15.65
C THR A 104 26.58 4.88 14.83
N GLY A 105 26.39 6.14 14.45
CA GLY A 105 27.23 6.84 13.46
C GLY A 105 27.00 6.39 12.01
N LEU A 106 26.05 5.49 11.75
CA LEU A 106 25.79 4.95 10.42
C LEU A 106 24.60 5.71 9.76
N PRO A 107 24.79 6.30 8.58
CA PRO A 107 23.70 6.90 7.82
C PRO A 107 22.54 5.91 7.66
N THR A 108 21.36 6.30 8.11
CA THR A 108 20.18 5.42 8.14
C THR A 108 19.05 6.02 7.30
N CYS A 109 18.36 5.18 6.53
CA CYS A 109 17.14 5.52 5.81
C CYS A 109 16.03 4.50 6.12
N ASN A 110 14.79 4.98 6.15
CA ASN A 110 13.60 4.14 6.29
C ASN A 110 12.78 4.23 5.00
N ILE A 111 12.61 3.10 4.32
CA ILE A 111 11.83 2.94 3.09
C ILE A 111 10.65 1.99 3.30
N ALA A 112 10.23 1.80 4.54
CA ALA A 112 9.07 0.99 4.88
C ALA A 112 7.79 1.53 4.21
N GLN A 113 6.82 0.65 4.03
CA GLN A 113 5.64 0.89 3.22
C GLN A 113 4.35 0.74 4.04
N PRO A 114 3.27 1.40 3.65
CA PRO A 114 1.94 1.03 4.15
C PRO A 114 1.64 -0.43 3.84
N ASN A 115 0.92 -1.10 4.73
CA ASN A 115 0.57 -2.52 4.58
C ASN A 115 -0.16 -2.82 3.27
N THR A 116 -1.03 -1.92 2.84
CA THR A 116 -1.76 -2.00 1.57
C THR A 116 -0.80 -2.05 0.37
N ALA A 117 0.22 -1.18 0.34
CA ALA A 117 1.23 -1.21 -0.72
C ALA A 117 2.04 -2.51 -0.68
N LEU A 118 2.44 -2.94 0.53
CA LEU A 118 3.23 -4.14 0.72
C LEU A 118 2.47 -5.41 0.29
N ALA A 119 1.18 -5.51 0.61
CA ALA A 119 0.34 -6.66 0.29
C ALA A 119 0.29 -6.96 -1.22
N LEU A 120 0.28 -5.93 -2.07
CA LEU A 120 0.17 -6.09 -3.52
C LEU A 120 1.52 -5.98 -4.24
N ALA A 121 2.33 -5.00 -3.88
CA ALA A 121 3.62 -4.75 -4.54
C ALA A 121 4.79 -5.52 -3.90
N GLY A 122 4.59 -6.12 -2.73
CA GLY A 122 5.59 -6.90 -2.02
C GLY A 122 6.85 -6.08 -1.73
N THR A 123 8.00 -6.64 -2.06
CA THR A 123 9.30 -6.00 -1.81
C THR A 123 9.76 -5.05 -2.93
N LEU A 124 8.88 -4.61 -3.83
CA LEU A 124 9.23 -3.80 -4.99
C LEU A 124 10.03 -2.55 -4.63
N ALA A 125 9.64 -1.84 -3.56
CA ALA A 125 10.33 -0.63 -3.11
C ALA A 125 11.78 -0.94 -2.65
N LEU A 126 11.97 -2.02 -1.90
CA LEU A 126 13.28 -2.48 -1.47
C LEU A 126 14.14 -2.93 -2.65
N ASP A 127 13.58 -3.74 -3.54
CA ASP A 127 14.29 -4.23 -4.73
C ASP A 127 14.73 -3.06 -5.63
N SER A 128 13.87 -2.06 -5.80
CA SER A 128 14.19 -0.85 -6.57
C SER A 128 15.27 -0.02 -5.90
N TYR A 129 15.19 0.16 -4.57
CA TYR A 129 16.26 0.87 -3.85
C TYR A 129 17.62 0.20 -4.03
N LEU A 130 17.70 -1.12 -3.84
CA LEU A 130 18.93 -1.89 -3.96
C LEU A 130 19.50 -1.90 -5.38
N ALA A 131 18.66 -1.77 -6.40
CA ALA A 131 19.10 -1.68 -7.80
C ALA A 131 19.75 -0.33 -8.14
N ASP A 132 19.32 0.76 -7.50
CA ASP A 132 19.67 2.13 -7.88
C ASP A 132 20.61 2.84 -6.89
N ASN A 133 20.92 2.18 -5.75
CA ASN A 133 21.70 2.79 -4.67
C ASN A 133 22.82 1.83 -4.19
N PRO A 134 23.87 2.34 -3.52
CA PRO A 134 24.84 1.51 -2.85
C PRO A 134 24.18 0.57 -1.83
N HIS A 135 24.63 -0.67 -1.80
CA HIS A 135 24.07 -1.65 -0.86
C HIS A 135 24.36 -1.25 0.59
N PRO A 136 23.39 -1.43 1.49
CA PRO A 136 23.57 -1.13 2.91
C PRO A 136 24.49 -2.17 3.58
N LYS A 137 25.08 -1.80 4.71
CA LYS A 137 25.80 -2.74 5.58
C LYS A 137 24.81 -3.59 6.40
N PHE A 138 23.73 -2.95 6.84
CA PHE A 138 22.64 -3.58 7.59
C PHE A 138 21.30 -3.33 6.89
N LEU A 139 20.54 -4.39 6.69
CA LEU A 139 19.16 -4.34 6.23
C LEU A 139 18.26 -4.77 7.38
N VAL A 140 17.52 -3.83 7.92
CA VAL A 140 16.54 -4.05 9.01
C VAL A 140 15.18 -4.27 8.37
N LEU A 141 14.62 -5.45 8.54
CA LEU A 141 13.28 -5.82 8.10
C LEU A 141 12.37 -5.91 9.32
N GLN A 142 11.45 -4.94 9.51
CA GLN A 142 10.50 -4.98 10.63
C GLN A 142 9.07 -5.08 10.12
N PHE A 143 8.33 -6.04 10.66
CA PHE A 143 6.93 -6.28 10.36
C PHE A 143 6.11 -6.50 11.63
N THR A 144 4.81 -6.26 11.54
CA THR A 144 3.88 -6.77 12.56
C THR A 144 3.84 -8.31 12.49
N ALA A 145 3.57 -8.96 13.61
CA ALA A 145 3.68 -10.42 13.65
C ALA A 145 2.72 -11.15 12.70
N PRO A 146 1.49 -10.68 12.41
CA PRO A 146 0.62 -11.30 11.41
C PRO A 146 1.22 -11.33 10.00
N ASP A 147 2.05 -10.35 9.65
CA ASP A 147 2.64 -10.25 8.31
C ASP A 147 3.73 -11.31 8.06
N PHE A 148 4.18 -11.98 9.12
CA PHE A 148 5.06 -13.15 9.00
C PHE A 148 4.35 -14.41 8.48
N SER A 149 3.05 -14.39 8.27
CA SER A 149 2.32 -15.46 7.56
C SER A 149 2.62 -15.53 6.05
N GLY A 150 3.42 -14.60 5.54
CA GLY A 150 3.74 -14.51 4.13
C GLY A 150 2.73 -13.72 3.30
N PRO A 151 3.00 -13.58 1.99
CA PRO A 151 2.12 -12.82 1.08
C PRO A 151 0.73 -13.44 1.01
N GLU A 152 -0.30 -12.63 1.08
CA GLU A 152 -1.67 -13.11 0.88
C GLU A 152 -1.89 -13.55 -0.57
N PRO A 153 -2.33 -14.81 -0.81
CA PRO A 153 -2.47 -15.35 -2.17
C PRO A 153 -3.47 -14.58 -3.05
N HIS A 154 -4.36 -13.82 -2.41
CA HIS A 154 -5.46 -13.09 -3.05
C HIS A 154 -5.46 -11.62 -2.63
N ALA A 155 -4.28 -10.99 -2.60
CA ALA A 155 -4.21 -9.55 -2.35
C ALA A 155 -5.10 -8.81 -3.37
N GLN A 156 -6.10 -8.12 -2.85
CA GLN A 156 -6.99 -7.30 -3.68
C GLN A 156 -6.20 -6.16 -4.32
N LEU A 157 -6.65 -5.71 -5.50
CA LEU A 157 -6.11 -4.51 -6.14
C LEU A 157 -6.43 -3.29 -5.28
N ASN A 158 -5.53 -2.97 -4.36
CA ASN A 158 -5.60 -1.76 -3.57
C ASN A 158 -4.86 -0.59 -4.25
N GLU A 159 -5.21 0.63 -3.86
CA GLU A 159 -4.73 1.84 -4.52
C GLU A 159 -3.23 2.01 -4.48
N GLU A 160 -2.63 1.88 -3.29
CA GLU A 160 -1.20 2.14 -3.09
C GLU A 160 -0.34 1.13 -3.85
N GLY A 161 -0.64 -0.16 -3.72
CA GLY A 161 0.09 -1.22 -4.40
C GLY A 161 -0.10 -1.19 -5.91
N ALA A 162 -1.33 -0.93 -6.39
CA ALA A 162 -1.64 -0.81 -7.80
C ALA A 162 -0.90 0.38 -8.43
N LEU A 163 -0.87 1.53 -7.75
CA LEU A 163 -0.10 2.70 -8.18
C LEU A 163 1.40 2.41 -8.24
N GLN A 164 1.97 1.77 -7.22
CA GLN A 164 3.37 1.37 -7.24
C GLN A 164 3.70 0.48 -8.45
N LEU A 165 2.88 -0.54 -8.69
CA LEU A 165 3.08 -1.44 -9.84
C LEU A 165 2.99 -0.70 -11.17
N LEU A 166 1.99 0.16 -11.36
CA LEU A 166 1.80 0.92 -12.59
C LEU A 166 2.93 1.93 -12.83
N ARG A 167 3.44 2.56 -11.78
CA ARG A 167 4.47 3.62 -11.90
C ARG A 167 5.87 3.04 -12.02
N HIS A 168 6.20 2.03 -11.20
CA HIS A 168 7.60 1.59 -11.01
C HIS A 168 7.89 0.20 -11.58
N LYS A 169 6.87 -0.58 -11.91
CA LYS A 169 7.01 -1.90 -12.55
C LYS A 169 6.01 -2.09 -13.70
N PRO A 170 5.86 -1.13 -14.62
CA PRO A 170 4.96 -1.30 -15.75
C PRO A 170 5.48 -2.41 -16.66
N GLY A 171 4.66 -3.44 -16.89
CA GLY A 171 5.06 -4.56 -17.73
C GLY A 171 3.94 -5.57 -17.90
N ALA A 172 4.20 -6.61 -18.67
CA ALA A 172 3.19 -7.62 -19.00
C ALA A 172 2.57 -8.28 -17.77
N ALA A 173 3.36 -8.53 -16.70
CA ALA A 173 2.86 -9.10 -15.45
C ALA A 173 1.87 -8.17 -14.75
N THR A 174 2.19 -6.87 -14.65
CA THR A 174 1.31 -5.86 -14.08
C THR A 174 0.02 -5.73 -14.88
N PHE A 175 0.11 -5.62 -16.20
CA PHE A 175 -1.09 -5.55 -17.05
C PHE A 175 -1.92 -6.84 -16.99
N LYS A 176 -1.28 -8.01 -16.91
CA LYS A 176 -1.98 -9.28 -16.70
C LYS A 176 -2.76 -9.28 -15.37
N LEU A 177 -2.16 -8.77 -14.30
CA LEU A 177 -2.83 -8.66 -13.00
C LEU A 177 -4.14 -7.85 -13.12
N PHE A 178 -4.10 -6.68 -13.73
CA PHE A 178 -5.31 -5.87 -13.96
C PHE A 178 -6.32 -6.58 -14.87
N ALA A 179 -5.88 -7.25 -15.93
CA ALA A 179 -6.76 -7.96 -16.84
C ALA A 179 -7.44 -9.17 -16.20
N THR A 180 -6.81 -9.83 -15.23
CA THR A 180 -7.39 -10.98 -14.50
C THR A 180 -8.35 -10.57 -13.38
N HIS A 181 -8.38 -9.28 -13.00
CA HIS A 181 -9.25 -8.71 -11.96
C HIS A 181 -10.09 -7.54 -12.53
N PRO A 182 -10.99 -7.80 -13.49
CA PRO A 182 -11.65 -6.72 -14.25
C PRO A 182 -12.54 -5.82 -13.39
N LEU A 183 -13.24 -6.37 -12.39
CA LEU A 183 -14.10 -5.57 -11.51
C LEU A 183 -13.27 -4.65 -10.62
N GLU A 184 -12.22 -5.17 -10.01
CA GLU A 184 -11.30 -4.38 -9.18
C GLU A 184 -10.57 -3.32 -10.03
N THR A 185 -10.24 -3.65 -11.29
CA THR A 185 -9.66 -2.69 -12.23
C THR A 185 -10.61 -1.55 -12.55
N LEU A 186 -11.90 -1.81 -12.68
CA LEU A 186 -12.91 -0.77 -12.86
C LEU A 186 -13.06 0.09 -11.60
N GLN A 187 -13.09 -0.52 -10.42
CA GLN A 187 -13.13 0.20 -9.13
C GLN A 187 -11.89 1.08 -8.95
N PHE A 188 -10.71 0.54 -9.22
CA PHE A 188 -9.46 1.32 -9.22
C PHE A 188 -9.53 2.50 -10.21
N SER A 189 -10.04 2.26 -11.41
CA SER A 189 -10.18 3.31 -12.43
C SER A 189 -11.18 4.39 -12.02
N GLU A 190 -12.30 4.00 -11.41
CA GLU A 190 -13.29 4.92 -10.84
C GLU A 190 -12.63 5.79 -9.75
N TYR A 191 -11.92 5.18 -8.82
CA TYR A 191 -11.20 5.89 -7.77
C TYR A 191 -10.21 6.91 -8.33
N ILE A 192 -9.37 6.51 -9.30
CA ILE A 192 -8.41 7.41 -9.94
C ILE A 192 -9.10 8.59 -10.61
N LEU A 193 -10.18 8.35 -11.35
CA LEU A 193 -10.92 9.41 -12.02
C LEU A 193 -11.65 10.31 -11.03
N GLN A 194 -12.28 9.76 -10.01
CA GLN A 194 -12.95 10.51 -8.96
C GLN A 194 -11.97 11.43 -8.24
N THR A 195 -10.85 10.89 -7.77
CA THR A 195 -9.83 11.66 -7.07
C THR A 195 -9.15 12.69 -7.96
N ALA A 196 -8.95 12.41 -9.25
CA ALA A 196 -8.36 13.36 -10.18
C ALA A 196 -9.30 14.50 -10.55
N LEU A 197 -10.60 14.24 -10.65
CA LEU A 197 -11.57 15.22 -11.18
C LEU A 197 -12.35 15.95 -10.09
N VAL A 198 -12.66 15.27 -8.97
CA VAL A 198 -13.56 15.77 -7.92
C VAL A 198 -12.82 16.04 -6.61
N ASP A 199 -12.09 15.05 -6.09
CA ASP A 199 -11.55 15.08 -4.73
C ASP A 199 -10.08 15.52 -4.65
N ARG A 200 -9.56 16.17 -5.67
CA ARG A 200 -8.16 16.57 -5.70
C ARG A 200 -7.81 17.67 -4.70
N ASP A 201 -6.60 17.63 -4.22
CA ASP A 201 -5.97 18.76 -3.51
C ASP A 201 -5.33 19.70 -4.53
N TRP A 202 -6.07 20.72 -4.94
CA TRP A 202 -5.64 21.69 -5.94
C TRP A 202 -4.30 22.38 -5.65
N ARG A 203 -3.94 22.48 -4.38
CA ARG A 203 -2.71 23.14 -3.93
C ARG A 203 -1.57 22.14 -3.69
N GLY A 204 -1.85 20.84 -3.71
CA GLY A 204 -0.89 19.80 -3.40
C GLY A 204 -0.37 19.86 -1.96
N ALA A 205 -1.09 20.53 -1.06
CA ALA A 205 -0.63 20.77 0.31
C ALA A 205 -0.48 19.49 1.11
N THR A 206 -1.33 18.49 0.85
CA THR A 206 -1.26 17.18 1.52
C THR A 206 0.00 16.43 1.11
N TYR A 207 0.27 16.36 -0.19
CA TYR A 207 1.51 15.77 -0.71
C TYR A 207 2.75 16.48 -0.16
N GLN A 208 2.78 17.80 -0.24
CA GLN A 208 3.93 18.59 0.20
C GLN A 208 4.25 18.38 1.69
N ARG A 209 3.23 18.37 2.56
CA ARG A 209 3.43 18.11 3.99
C ARG A 209 3.96 16.71 4.25
N ALA A 210 3.37 15.68 3.64
CA ALA A 210 3.84 14.31 3.77
C ALA A 210 5.27 14.16 3.26
N TRP A 211 5.56 14.74 2.10
CA TRP A 211 6.87 14.73 1.48
C TRP A 211 7.94 15.40 2.35
N GLN A 212 7.67 16.61 2.83
CA GLN A 212 8.58 17.33 3.72
C GLN A 212 8.82 16.58 5.03
N SER A 213 7.78 16.00 5.62
CA SER A 213 7.89 15.19 6.83
C SER A 213 8.82 14.00 6.62
N ILE A 214 8.62 13.22 5.55
CA ILE A 214 9.43 12.05 5.25
C ILE A 214 10.87 12.42 4.90
N GLN A 215 11.08 13.46 4.10
CA GLN A 215 12.42 13.92 3.76
C GLN A 215 13.20 14.40 4.98
N SER A 216 12.57 15.18 5.86
CA SER A 216 13.24 15.73 7.06
C SER A 216 13.58 14.65 8.09
N THR A 217 12.89 13.52 8.07
CA THR A 217 13.07 12.38 8.97
C THR A 217 13.80 11.20 8.34
N HIS A 218 14.20 11.32 7.07
CA HIS A 218 14.77 10.22 6.29
C HIS A 218 13.88 8.97 6.23
N GLY A 219 12.56 9.18 6.20
CA GLY A 219 11.57 8.11 5.98
C GLY A 219 10.64 7.78 7.14
N LEU A 220 10.80 8.37 8.33
CA LEU A 220 9.85 8.18 9.42
C LEU A 220 8.55 8.95 9.14
N LEU A 221 7.43 8.26 9.20
CA LEU A 221 6.11 8.88 9.28
C LEU A 221 5.75 9.13 10.74
N THR A 222 5.68 10.39 11.12
CA THR A 222 5.21 10.75 12.46
C THR A 222 3.69 10.67 12.53
N ALA A 223 3.16 9.73 13.30
CA ALA A 223 1.74 9.72 13.62
C ALA A 223 1.43 10.88 14.59
N PRO A 224 0.54 11.82 14.23
CA PRO A 224 0.11 12.84 15.15
C PRO A 224 -0.78 12.21 16.24
N GLY A 225 -0.51 12.46 17.49
CA GLY A 225 -1.41 12.05 18.57
C GLY A 225 -0.72 11.82 19.90
N ALA A 226 -1.52 11.94 20.95
CA ALA A 226 -1.18 11.43 22.26
C ALA A 226 -1.23 9.90 22.23
N GLY A 227 -0.42 9.26 23.08
CA GLY A 227 -0.45 7.81 23.21
C GLY A 227 -1.85 7.30 23.64
N LEU A 228 -2.13 6.06 23.28
CA LEU A 228 -3.38 5.40 23.64
C LEU A 228 -3.54 5.33 25.16
N GLN A 229 -4.75 5.55 25.64
CA GLN A 229 -5.09 5.46 27.06
C GLN A 229 -5.70 4.10 27.43
N ASN A 230 -6.29 3.42 26.45
CA ASN A 230 -6.95 2.13 26.64
C ASN A 230 -6.39 1.11 25.64
N CYS A 231 -6.33 -0.15 26.07
CA CYS A 231 -5.94 -1.22 25.18
C CYS A 231 -6.99 -1.42 24.09
N GLN A 232 -6.61 -1.08 22.88
CA GLN A 232 -7.42 -1.33 21.67
C GLN A 232 -6.76 -2.38 20.78
N SER A 233 -5.77 -3.08 21.31
CA SER A 233 -5.04 -4.05 20.54
C SER A 233 -5.85 -5.34 20.41
N ASP A 234 -6.09 -5.70 19.17
CA ASP A 234 -6.73 -6.95 18.74
C ASP A 234 -5.99 -7.41 17.50
N ILE A 235 -4.75 -7.84 17.72
CA ILE A 235 -3.90 -8.29 16.63
C ILE A 235 -4.31 -9.71 16.26
N GLU A 236 -4.71 -9.90 15.02
CA GLU A 236 -5.12 -11.17 14.47
C GLU A 236 -4.01 -12.22 14.63
N LYS A 237 -4.39 -13.46 15.00
CA LYS A 237 -3.46 -14.58 15.10
C LYS A 237 -3.40 -15.31 13.77
N LYS A 238 -2.29 -15.13 13.05
CA LYS A 238 -1.94 -15.88 11.84
C LYS A 238 -0.72 -16.78 12.13
N GLU A 239 -0.67 -17.94 11.53
CA GLU A 239 0.50 -18.82 11.68
C GLU A 239 1.66 -18.27 10.85
N PRO A 240 2.85 -18.03 11.44
CA PRO A 240 4.02 -17.60 10.68
C PRO A 240 4.45 -18.65 9.66
N ASP A 241 4.94 -18.19 8.50
CA ASP A 241 5.55 -19.04 7.48
C ASP A 241 7.09 -18.98 7.57
N PRO A 242 7.74 -20.02 8.17
CA PRO A 242 9.19 -20.06 8.29
C PRO A 242 9.91 -20.07 6.93
N ALA A 243 9.28 -20.65 5.90
CA ALA A 243 9.88 -20.71 4.57
C ALA A 243 9.93 -19.32 3.92
N TRP A 244 8.87 -18.54 4.09
CA TRP A 244 8.85 -17.16 3.63
C TRP A 244 9.89 -16.29 4.33
N ILE A 245 10.00 -16.37 5.67
CA ILE A 245 10.98 -15.64 6.47
C ILE A 245 12.41 -16.00 6.03
N SER A 246 12.69 -17.30 5.89
CA SER A 246 13.99 -17.76 5.42
C SER A 246 14.30 -17.31 3.99
N SER A 247 13.29 -17.27 3.13
CA SER A 247 13.46 -16.79 1.74
C SER A 247 13.78 -15.30 1.68
N LEU A 248 13.15 -14.47 2.53
CA LEU A 248 13.48 -13.05 2.66
C LEU A 248 14.93 -12.86 3.10
N ARG A 249 15.36 -13.55 4.16
CA ARG A 249 16.74 -13.51 4.65
C ARG A 249 17.72 -13.89 3.55
N SER A 250 17.54 -15.07 2.97
CA SER A 250 18.45 -15.59 1.93
C SER A 250 18.50 -14.67 0.70
N LYS A 251 17.37 -14.13 0.27
CA LYS A 251 17.29 -13.22 -0.87
C LYS A 251 18.20 -12.01 -0.66
N TYR A 252 18.14 -11.38 0.50
CA TYR A 252 18.82 -10.10 0.72
C TYR A 252 20.24 -10.25 1.28
N GLU A 253 20.59 -11.37 1.92
CA GLU A 253 21.98 -11.66 2.28
C GLU A 253 22.89 -11.79 1.05
N THR A 254 22.34 -12.17 -0.12
CA THR A 254 23.08 -12.19 -1.39
C THR A 254 23.60 -10.82 -1.82
N THR A 255 23.04 -9.74 -1.29
CA THR A 255 23.49 -8.37 -1.55
C THR A 255 24.75 -7.98 -0.77
N GLY A 256 25.21 -8.83 0.15
CA GLY A 256 26.30 -8.56 1.08
C GLY A 256 25.89 -7.78 2.33
N ALA A 257 24.62 -7.40 2.45
CA ALA A 257 24.08 -6.78 3.64
C ALA A 257 23.86 -7.82 4.76
N ARG A 258 24.10 -7.41 6.00
CA ARG A 258 23.63 -8.20 7.14
C ARG A 258 22.14 -7.95 7.34
N VAL A 259 21.34 -8.99 7.15
CA VAL A 259 19.87 -8.93 7.29
C VAL A 259 19.49 -9.17 8.75
N LEU A 260 18.72 -8.25 9.31
CA LEU A 260 18.14 -8.33 10.66
C LEU A 260 16.62 -8.28 10.52
N ILE A 261 15.94 -9.34 10.95
CA ILE A 261 14.49 -9.49 10.87
C ILE A 261 13.89 -9.28 12.26
N TYR A 262 13.02 -8.29 12.39
CA TYR A 262 12.40 -7.86 13.64
C TYR A 262 10.89 -7.99 13.60
N VAL A 263 10.33 -8.46 14.70
CA VAL A 263 8.91 -8.28 14.99
C VAL A 263 8.72 -6.94 15.66
N ALA A 264 7.77 -6.15 15.18
CA ALA A 264 7.41 -4.89 15.82
C ALA A 264 7.01 -5.10 17.29
N PRO A 265 7.41 -4.21 18.21
CA PRO A 265 6.99 -4.28 19.60
C PRO A 265 5.46 -4.28 19.75
N TYR A 266 5.00 -5.00 20.79
CA TYR A 266 3.59 -5.16 21.10
C TYR A 266 3.16 -4.25 22.25
N PRO A 267 1.91 -3.72 22.24
CA PRO A 267 1.32 -3.16 23.45
C PRO A 267 1.33 -4.20 24.57
N ALA A 268 1.75 -3.80 25.78
CA ALA A 268 1.87 -4.71 26.92
C ALA A 268 0.57 -5.42 27.29
N CYS A 269 -0.58 -4.83 26.90
CA CYS A 269 -1.91 -5.37 27.13
C CYS A 269 -2.42 -6.30 26.03
N ASP A 270 -1.70 -6.47 24.90
CA ASP A 270 -2.13 -7.32 23.81
C ASP A 270 -2.03 -8.81 24.18
N PRO A 271 -3.14 -9.57 24.11
CA PRO A 271 -3.15 -10.98 24.50
C PRO A 271 -2.47 -11.89 23.46
N SER A 272 -2.25 -11.41 22.23
CA SER A 272 -1.62 -12.22 21.17
C SER A 272 -0.11 -12.31 21.28
N HIS A 273 0.52 -11.45 22.11
CA HIS A 273 1.97 -11.44 22.31
C HIS A 273 2.54 -12.84 22.59
N GLY A 274 1.99 -13.58 23.57
CA GLY A 274 2.49 -14.91 23.93
C GLY A 274 2.37 -15.93 22.79
N TYR A 275 1.35 -15.79 21.95
CA TYR A 275 1.18 -16.65 20.77
C TYR A 275 2.35 -16.47 19.78
N TYR A 276 2.73 -15.24 19.49
CA TYR A 276 3.79 -14.94 18.53
C TYR A 276 5.19 -15.09 19.13
N ALA A 277 5.38 -14.75 20.40
CA ALA A 277 6.67 -14.85 21.06
C ALA A 277 7.25 -16.27 21.00
N GLN A 278 6.39 -17.30 21.11
CA GLN A 278 6.82 -18.68 20.99
C GLN A 278 7.14 -19.11 19.56
N ARG A 279 6.36 -18.61 18.57
CA ARG A 279 6.45 -19.03 17.17
C ARG A 279 7.53 -18.34 16.38
N LEU A 280 7.89 -17.13 16.77
CA LEU A 280 8.85 -16.30 16.06
C LEU A 280 10.22 -16.24 16.71
N ALA A 281 10.38 -16.77 17.93
CA ALA A 281 11.62 -16.69 18.71
C ALA A 281 12.89 -17.17 17.98
N GLU A 282 12.76 -18.21 17.14
CA GLU A 282 13.88 -18.78 16.37
C GLU A 282 13.93 -18.28 14.92
N LEU A 283 12.94 -17.53 14.49
CA LEU A 283 12.79 -17.05 13.12
C LEU A 283 13.24 -15.61 12.93
N THR A 284 13.28 -14.85 14.01
CA THR A 284 13.60 -13.42 14.03
C THR A 284 14.81 -13.11 14.90
N ASP A 285 15.44 -11.95 14.70
CA ASP A 285 16.67 -11.57 15.38
C ASP A 285 16.42 -10.84 16.71
N ASN A 286 15.15 -10.58 17.05
CA ASN A 286 14.79 -9.96 18.33
C ASN A 286 13.79 -10.81 19.12
N SER A 287 13.80 -10.65 20.43
CA SER A 287 12.65 -10.98 21.25
C SER A 287 11.54 -9.95 21.01
N ILE A 288 10.28 -10.39 20.98
CA ILE A 288 9.16 -9.46 20.80
C ILE A 288 9.01 -8.62 22.07
N GLU A 289 9.35 -7.35 21.97
CA GLU A 289 9.26 -6.41 23.07
C GLU A 289 7.79 -6.05 23.38
N ARG A 290 7.54 -5.77 24.66
CA ARG A 290 6.24 -5.28 25.16
C ARG A 290 6.41 -3.84 25.64
N TYR A 291 5.70 -2.96 25.00
CA TYR A 291 5.75 -1.54 25.35
C TYR A 291 4.46 -1.09 26.04
N ASP A 292 4.60 -0.08 26.90
CA ASP A 292 3.44 0.62 27.46
C ASP A 292 2.53 1.13 26.35
N ILE A 293 1.22 1.02 26.59
CA ILE A 293 0.21 1.41 25.60
C ILE A 293 0.32 2.88 25.19
N GLY A 294 0.78 3.75 26.06
CA GLY A 294 1.01 5.17 25.77
C GLY A 294 2.10 5.43 24.73
N LEU A 295 2.91 4.44 24.38
CA LEU A 295 3.91 4.53 23.29
C LEU A 295 3.33 4.25 21.90
N PHE A 296 2.04 3.93 21.82
CA PHE A 296 1.32 3.71 20.57
C PHE A 296 0.29 4.81 20.33
N SER A 297 0.21 5.30 19.10
CA SER A 297 -0.84 6.23 18.64
C SER A 297 -2.09 5.50 18.15
N GLU A 298 -1.90 4.29 17.68
CA GLU A 298 -2.91 3.33 17.23
C GLU A 298 -2.46 1.91 17.57
N LYS A 299 -3.20 0.88 17.18
CA LYS A 299 -2.96 -0.54 17.53
C LYS A 299 -1.49 -0.98 17.46
N ASN A 300 -0.81 -0.61 16.39
CA ASN A 300 0.57 -1.01 16.07
C ASN A 300 1.42 0.14 15.51
N HIS A 301 0.89 1.36 15.51
CA HIS A 301 1.62 2.56 15.11
C HIS A 301 2.15 3.29 16.35
N PHE A 302 3.38 3.77 16.26
CA PHE A 302 4.06 4.34 17.40
C PHE A 302 3.85 5.84 17.52
N THR A 303 3.88 6.34 18.76
CA THR A 303 4.16 7.76 19.02
C THR A 303 5.63 8.04 18.72
N LEU A 304 6.03 9.32 18.67
CA LEU A 304 7.46 9.69 18.52
C LEU A 304 8.35 9.06 19.60
N GLU A 305 7.87 9.00 20.83
CA GLU A 305 8.62 8.39 21.94
C GLU A 305 8.70 6.87 21.80
N GLY A 306 7.63 6.23 21.34
CA GLY A 306 7.63 4.80 20.99
C GLY A 306 8.62 4.49 19.86
N ALA A 307 8.61 5.29 18.80
CA ALA A 307 9.55 5.16 17.70
C ALA A 307 11.01 5.38 18.16
N ARG A 308 11.24 6.38 19.02
CA ARG A 308 12.57 6.63 19.60
C ARG A 308 13.07 5.42 20.39
N LYS A 309 12.24 4.85 21.26
CA LYS A 309 12.58 3.69 22.08
C LYS A 309 12.89 2.47 21.22
N ASN A 310 12.05 2.17 20.24
CA ASN A 310 12.27 1.06 19.31
C ASN A 310 13.56 1.24 18.49
N SER A 311 13.82 2.46 18.04
CA SER A 311 15.02 2.78 17.26
C SER A 311 16.31 2.64 18.06
N LEU A 312 16.30 2.98 19.35
CA LEU A 312 17.46 2.78 20.24
C LEU A 312 17.73 1.29 20.46
N HIS A 313 16.70 0.48 20.64
CA HIS A 313 16.84 -0.97 20.74
C HIS A 313 17.51 -1.57 19.48
N ILE A 314 17.03 -1.18 18.29
CA ILE A 314 17.63 -1.60 17.02
C ILE A 314 19.07 -1.10 16.88
N ALA A 315 19.37 0.13 17.29
CA ALA A 315 20.71 0.69 17.25
C ALA A 315 21.70 -0.10 18.14
N ASP A 316 21.26 -0.51 19.33
CA ASP A 316 22.04 -1.36 20.23
C ASP A 316 22.34 -2.73 19.61
N ASP A 317 21.37 -3.32 18.91
CA ASP A 317 21.55 -4.58 18.20
C ASP A 317 22.53 -4.43 17.03
N ILE A 318 22.43 -3.36 16.26
CA ILE A 318 23.36 -3.05 15.16
C ILE A 318 24.78 -2.90 15.70
N ALA A 319 24.97 -2.19 16.82
CA ALA A 319 26.25 -2.00 17.47
C ALA A 319 26.85 -3.35 17.92
N ARG A 320 26.09 -4.19 18.63
CA ARG A 320 26.52 -5.53 19.04
C ARG A 320 26.93 -6.39 17.84
N ASN A 321 26.16 -6.38 16.79
CA ASN A 321 26.41 -7.14 15.57
C ASN A 321 27.59 -6.61 14.77
N GLY A 322 27.82 -5.29 14.73
CA GLY A 322 28.96 -4.66 14.09
C GLY A 322 30.29 -4.99 14.76
N PHE A 323 30.33 -4.97 16.09
CA PHE A 323 31.54 -5.33 16.86
C PHE A 323 31.90 -6.81 16.74
N ALA A 324 30.91 -7.72 16.71
CA ALA A 324 31.15 -9.15 16.52
C ALA A 324 31.77 -9.46 15.14
N ALA A 325 31.37 -8.76 14.09
CA ALA A 325 31.93 -8.91 12.77
C ALA A 325 33.39 -8.41 12.67
N ALA A 326 33.70 -7.28 13.30
CA ALA A 326 35.07 -6.73 13.35
C ALA A 326 36.02 -7.68 14.10
N ALA A 327 35.59 -8.24 15.25
CA ALA A 327 36.39 -9.18 16.01
C ALA A 327 36.66 -10.50 15.29
N SER A 328 35.75 -10.95 14.41
CA SER A 328 35.92 -12.17 13.61
C SER A 328 36.84 -11.98 12.41
N GLN A 329 36.91 -10.77 11.87
CA GLN A 329 37.87 -10.45 10.80
C GLN A 329 39.32 -10.39 11.32
N THR A 330 39.56 -9.75 12.46
CA THR A 330 40.89 -9.69 13.07
C THR A 330 41.47 -11.08 13.37
N LYS A 331 40.63 -12.06 13.71
CA LYS A 331 41.03 -13.46 13.93
C LYS A 331 41.34 -14.27 12.64
N ARG A 332 40.93 -13.78 11.46
CA ARG A 332 41.26 -14.44 10.19
C ARG A 332 42.49 -13.89 9.55
N ASP A 333 42.91 -12.70 9.96
CA ASP A 333 44.11 -12.01 9.43
C ASP A 333 45.34 -12.26 10.33
N GLU A 334 45.18 -12.94 11.47
CA GLU A 334 46.24 -13.53 12.32
C GLU A 334 46.48 -15.00 11.94
#